data_a230a1d2bb0b916519b18460826a7f31
#
_entry.id   a230a1d2bb0b916519b18460826a7f31
#
_cell.length_a   1.000
_cell.length_b   1.000
_cell.length_c   1.000
_cell.angle_alpha   90.00
_cell.angle_beta   90.00
_cell.angle_gamma   90.00
#
_symmetry.space_group_name_H-M   'P 1'
#
loop_
_entity.id
_entity.type
_entity.pdbx_description
1 polymer ?
#
loop_
_entity_poly.entity_id
_entity_poly.type
_entity_poly.pdbx_seq_one_letter_code
_entity_poly.pdbx_strand_id
1 'polypeptide(L)'
;MRRFREPMNTLYLDIFSGISGDMFLGAMIDLGVDTAVIKGELAKLKIDGYQLHVGRKTKANIEGVKFDVHLLPAKVGEHSHTHEHSHSHSHSHDESGGHTHERTFADIRSLIQVSALSEWVK
;
A
#
# COMPACT_ATOMS: atom_id res chain seq x y z
N MET A 1 21.96 -27.05 32.78
CA MET A 1 20.73 -26.54 32.10
C MET A 1 21.14 -26.07 30.71
N ARG A 2 20.92 -26.85 29.62
CA ARG A 2 21.26 -26.45 28.23
C ARG A 2 20.16 -25.50 27.76
N ARG A 3 20.49 -24.21 27.56
CA ARG A 3 19.61 -23.29 26.82
C ARG A 3 19.59 -23.76 25.36
N PHE A 4 18.47 -24.31 24.93
CA PHE A 4 18.20 -24.49 23.50
C PHE A 4 18.19 -23.06 22.90
N ARG A 5 19.16 -22.78 22.03
CA ARG A 5 19.07 -21.59 21.17
C ARG A 5 17.96 -21.87 20.16
N GLU A 6 16.93 -21.06 20.21
CA GLU A 6 15.92 -21.03 19.13
C GLU A 6 16.65 -20.84 17.80
N PRO A 7 16.28 -21.58 16.74
CA PRO A 7 16.89 -21.40 15.44
C PRO A 7 16.70 -19.94 14.99
N MET A 8 17.80 -19.25 14.75
CA MET A 8 17.78 -17.88 14.28
C MET A 8 17.54 -17.90 12.77
N ASN A 9 16.38 -17.44 12.32
CA ASN A 9 16.08 -17.28 10.90
C ASN A 9 16.82 -16.04 10.37
N THR A 10 17.54 -16.18 9.27
CA THR A 10 18.22 -15.08 8.59
C THR A 10 17.54 -14.83 7.25
N LEU A 11 17.11 -13.59 7.01
CA LEU A 11 16.61 -13.14 5.72
C LEU A 11 17.76 -12.49 4.93
N TYR A 12 18.05 -13.02 3.74
CA TYR A 12 18.97 -12.40 2.80
C TYR A 12 18.18 -11.76 1.66
N LEU A 13 18.42 -10.48 1.39
CA LEU A 13 17.78 -9.73 0.31
C LEU A 13 18.82 -9.36 -0.74
N ASP A 14 18.67 -9.90 -1.96
CA ASP A 14 19.43 -9.50 -3.13
C ASP A 14 18.57 -8.59 -4.02
N ILE A 15 18.74 -7.29 -3.85
CA ILE A 15 17.87 -6.25 -4.44
C ILE A 15 18.67 -5.28 -5.33
N PHE A 16 19.66 -5.79 -6.07
CA PHE A 16 20.55 -4.97 -6.90
C PHE A 16 19.80 -4.09 -7.93
N SER A 17 18.61 -4.49 -8.37
CA SER A 17 17.74 -3.72 -9.29
C SER A 17 16.68 -2.87 -8.58
N GLY A 18 16.72 -2.81 -7.25
CA GLY A 18 15.69 -2.19 -6.42
C GLY A 18 14.49 -3.11 -6.17
N ILE A 19 13.67 -2.75 -5.20
CA ILE A 19 12.45 -3.47 -4.83
C ILE A 19 11.38 -2.46 -4.42
N SER A 20 10.14 -2.67 -4.88
CA SER A 20 8.98 -1.93 -4.41
C SER A 20 8.38 -2.57 -3.15
N GLY A 21 7.55 -1.82 -2.41
CA GLY A 21 6.92 -2.34 -1.19
C GLY A 21 6.02 -3.54 -1.44
N ASP A 22 5.26 -3.53 -2.53
CA ASP A 22 4.39 -4.63 -2.95
C ASP A 22 5.19 -5.89 -3.35
N MET A 23 6.33 -5.73 -4.03
CA MET A 23 7.25 -6.83 -4.33
C MET A 23 7.83 -7.42 -3.05
N PHE A 24 8.25 -6.58 -2.10
CA PHE A 24 8.78 -7.04 -0.82
C PHE A 24 7.73 -7.82 -0.02
N LEU A 25 6.51 -7.29 0.09
CA LEU A 25 5.41 -7.96 0.79
C LEU A 25 5.01 -9.27 0.11
N GLY A 26 4.98 -9.30 -1.23
CA GLY A 26 4.76 -10.53 -1.98
C GLY A 26 5.80 -11.61 -1.69
N ALA A 27 7.09 -11.23 -1.65
CA ALA A 27 8.18 -12.14 -1.31
C ALA A 27 8.09 -12.66 0.13
N MET A 28 7.72 -11.81 1.10
CA MET A 28 7.52 -12.24 2.49
C MET A 28 6.39 -13.26 2.63
N ILE A 29 5.28 -13.05 1.92
CA ILE A 29 4.15 -13.99 1.90
C ILE A 29 4.57 -15.32 1.25
N ASP A 30 5.33 -15.29 0.17
CA ASP A 30 5.82 -16.50 -0.50
C ASP A 30 6.81 -17.29 0.39
N LEU A 31 7.55 -16.61 1.27
CA LEU A 31 8.38 -17.21 2.31
C LEU A 31 7.58 -17.76 3.51
N GLY A 32 6.26 -17.58 3.53
CA GLY A 32 5.37 -18.14 4.56
C GLY A 32 4.88 -17.16 5.62
N VAL A 33 5.10 -15.84 5.44
CA VAL A 33 4.48 -14.86 6.33
C VAL A 33 2.97 -14.84 6.08
N ASP A 34 2.19 -14.99 7.15
CA ASP A 34 0.73 -15.01 7.04
C ASP A 34 0.19 -13.66 6.57
N THR A 35 -0.57 -13.69 5.49
CA THR A 35 -1.25 -12.51 4.94
C THR A 35 -2.16 -11.83 5.96
N ALA A 36 -2.78 -12.57 6.86
CA ALA A 36 -3.64 -12.03 7.91
C ALA A 36 -2.84 -11.15 8.88
N VAL A 37 -1.60 -11.53 9.20
CA VAL A 37 -0.69 -10.72 10.04
C VAL A 37 -0.36 -9.42 9.35
N ILE A 38 0.03 -9.46 8.07
CA ILE A 38 0.35 -8.25 7.28
C ILE A 38 -0.86 -7.30 7.23
N LYS A 39 -2.05 -7.82 6.89
CA LYS A 39 -3.29 -7.04 6.85
C LYS A 39 -3.63 -6.44 8.21
N GLY A 40 -3.44 -7.19 9.28
CA GLY A 40 -3.66 -6.73 10.65
C GLY A 40 -2.73 -5.59 11.06
N GLU A 41 -1.45 -5.68 10.71
CA GLU A 41 -0.48 -4.61 10.98
C GLU A 41 -0.78 -3.35 10.16
N LEU A 42 -1.10 -3.49 8.86
CA LEU A 42 -1.47 -2.37 8.01
C LEU A 42 -2.76 -1.67 8.48
N ALA A 43 -3.73 -2.41 9.00
CA ALA A 43 -4.97 -1.84 9.54
C ALA A 43 -4.73 -0.91 10.75
N LYS A 44 -3.64 -1.08 11.49
CA LYS A 44 -3.24 -0.20 12.60
C LYS A 44 -2.91 1.22 12.16
N LEU A 45 -2.61 1.42 10.89
CA LEU A 45 -2.38 2.75 10.30
C LEU A 45 -3.66 3.57 10.15
N LYS A 46 -4.85 2.94 10.23
CA LYS A 46 -6.16 3.59 10.08
C LYS A 46 -6.29 4.41 8.79
N ILE A 47 -5.79 3.86 7.70
CA ILE A 47 -5.92 4.44 6.36
C ILE A 47 -7.10 3.75 5.68
N ASP A 48 -8.00 4.54 5.11
CA ASP A 48 -9.13 4.08 4.33
C ASP A 48 -8.91 4.27 2.82
N GLY A 49 -9.83 3.77 2.01
CA GLY A 49 -9.84 4.01 0.57
C GLY A 49 -8.92 3.08 -0.22
N TYR A 50 -8.57 1.91 0.31
CA TYR A 50 -7.81 0.91 -0.43
C TYR A 50 -8.30 -0.52 -0.14
N GLN A 51 -7.96 -1.43 -1.05
CA GLN A 51 -8.11 -2.87 -0.89
C GLN A 51 -6.80 -3.59 -1.17
N LEU A 52 -6.53 -4.64 -0.40
CA LEU A 52 -5.34 -5.48 -0.55
C LEU A 52 -5.71 -6.79 -1.25
N HIS A 53 -5.07 -7.06 -2.37
CA HIS A 53 -5.20 -8.28 -3.13
C HIS A 53 -3.91 -9.08 -3.07
N VAL A 54 -4.05 -10.38 -2.79
CA VAL A 54 -2.93 -11.33 -2.77
C VAL A 54 -3.30 -12.50 -3.65
N GLY A 55 -2.43 -12.84 -4.58
CA GLY A 55 -2.64 -13.95 -5.50
C GLY A 55 -1.32 -14.48 -6.04
N ARG A 56 -1.36 -15.60 -6.74
CA ARG A 56 -0.18 -16.11 -7.46
C ARG A 56 -0.19 -15.63 -8.89
N LYS A 57 0.99 -15.30 -9.43
CA LYS A 57 1.16 -14.89 -10.82
C LYS A 57 2.40 -15.56 -11.41
N THR A 58 2.25 -16.04 -12.63
CA THR A 58 3.36 -16.60 -13.42
C THR A 58 3.83 -15.59 -14.45
N LYS A 59 5.14 -15.37 -14.52
CA LYS A 59 5.80 -14.57 -15.54
C LYS A 59 7.08 -15.29 -15.99
N ALA A 60 7.23 -15.51 -17.31
CA ALA A 60 8.37 -16.22 -17.87
C ALA A 60 8.65 -17.58 -17.18
N ASN A 61 7.61 -18.37 -16.91
CA ASN A 61 7.66 -19.66 -16.22
C ASN A 61 8.13 -19.62 -14.75
N ILE A 62 8.23 -18.43 -14.17
CA ILE A 62 8.49 -18.25 -12.74
C ILE A 62 7.17 -17.85 -12.08
N GLU A 63 6.74 -18.64 -11.09
CA GLU A 63 5.57 -18.35 -10.28
C GLU A 63 5.99 -17.68 -8.97
N GLY A 64 5.22 -16.69 -8.54
CA GLY A 64 5.43 -15.99 -7.28
C GLY A 64 4.14 -15.38 -6.75
N VAL A 65 4.19 -14.94 -5.50
CA VAL A 65 3.08 -14.22 -4.89
C VAL A 65 3.09 -12.77 -5.36
N LYS A 66 1.94 -12.32 -5.86
CA LYS A 66 1.67 -10.94 -6.20
C LYS A 66 0.84 -10.30 -5.10
N PHE A 67 1.33 -9.20 -4.54
CA PHE A 67 0.63 -8.34 -3.60
C PHE A 67 0.26 -7.04 -4.31
N ASP A 68 -1.01 -6.68 -4.33
CA ASP A 68 -1.52 -5.48 -4.98
C ASP A 68 -2.29 -4.61 -4.00
N VAL A 69 -2.12 -3.29 -4.12
CA VAL A 69 -2.91 -2.28 -3.42
C VAL A 69 -3.78 -1.58 -4.44
N HIS A 70 -5.09 -1.76 -4.34
CA HIS A 70 -6.06 -1.10 -5.20
C HIS A 70 -6.68 0.08 -4.45
N LEU A 71 -6.59 1.27 -5.00
CA LEU A 71 -7.27 2.43 -4.45
C LEU A 71 -8.76 2.35 -4.79
N LEU A 72 -9.60 2.56 -3.80
CA LEU A 72 -11.03 2.68 -3.99
C LEU A 72 -11.36 4.11 -4.45
N PRO A 73 -12.33 4.28 -5.37
CA PRO A 73 -12.78 5.61 -5.73
C PRO A 73 -13.28 6.34 -4.48
N ALA A 74 -12.90 7.61 -4.34
CA ALA A 74 -13.45 8.46 -3.29
C ALA A 74 -14.97 8.43 -3.39
N LYS A 75 -15.69 8.28 -2.27
CA LYS A 75 -17.13 8.44 -2.25
C LYS A 75 -17.44 9.88 -2.63
N VAL A 76 -17.73 10.10 -3.89
CA VAL A 76 -18.28 11.38 -4.35
C VAL A 76 -19.65 11.48 -3.69
N GLY A 77 -19.80 12.44 -2.77
CA GLY A 77 -21.12 12.79 -2.22
C GLY A 77 -22.05 13.08 -3.38
N GLU A 78 -23.26 12.53 -3.34
CA GLU A 78 -24.32 12.75 -4.33
C GLU A 78 -24.62 14.24 -4.47
N HIS A 79 -23.94 14.89 -5.42
CA HIS A 79 -24.43 16.10 -6.04
C HIS A 79 -24.64 15.79 -7.53
N SER A 80 -25.88 15.40 -7.84
CA SER A 80 -26.39 15.26 -9.20
C SER A 80 -26.29 16.62 -9.90
N HIS A 81 -25.33 16.75 -10.81
CA HIS A 81 -25.32 17.80 -11.82
C HIS A 81 -25.23 17.14 -13.18
N THR A 82 -26.38 17.02 -13.83
CA THR A 82 -26.50 16.79 -15.27
C THR A 82 -25.88 17.97 -16.01
N HIS A 83 -24.80 17.77 -16.72
CA HIS A 83 -24.26 18.76 -17.66
C HIS A 83 -24.25 18.19 -19.06
N GLU A 84 -25.10 18.82 -19.91
CA GLU A 84 -25.07 18.66 -21.35
C GLU A 84 -23.75 19.20 -21.94
N HIS A 85 -23.23 18.49 -22.93
CA HIS A 85 -22.01 18.85 -23.64
C HIS A 85 -22.23 19.99 -24.60
N SER A 86 -21.56 21.12 -24.44
CA SER A 86 -21.32 22.08 -25.52
C SER A 86 -19.81 22.47 -25.49
N HIS A 87 -19.13 22.24 -26.64
CA HIS A 87 -17.74 22.55 -26.85
C HIS A 87 -17.52 24.05 -27.09
N SER A 88 -16.71 24.71 -26.27
CA SER A 88 -16.06 25.95 -26.66
C SER A 88 -14.70 26.06 -25.93
N HIS A 89 -13.63 26.23 -26.72
CA HIS A 89 -12.27 26.43 -26.25
C HIS A 89 -12.07 27.87 -25.80
N SER A 90 -11.75 28.06 -24.52
CA SER A 90 -11.07 29.28 -24.07
C SER A 90 -10.16 28.94 -22.90
N HIS A 91 -8.90 29.26 -23.05
CA HIS A 91 -7.87 29.11 -22.01
C HIS A 91 -8.05 30.19 -20.96
N SER A 92 -8.49 29.82 -19.78
CA SER A 92 -8.31 30.59 -18.57
C SER A 92 -7.89 29.64 -17.46
N HIS A 93 -6.74 29.94 -16.85
CA HIS A 93 -6.22 29.27 -15.68
C HIS A 93 -7.14 29.58 -14.51
N ASP A 94 -7.98 28.61 -14.13
CA ASP A 94 -8.70 28.65 -12.87
C ASP A 94 -8.34 27.39 -12.09
N GLU A 95 -7.57 27.57 -11.01
CA GLU A 95 -7.15 26.55 -10.06
C GLU A 95 -8.35 26.14 -9.19
N SER A 96 -9.16 25.20 -9.67
CA SER A 96 -10.13 24.47 -8.84
C SER A 96 -10.26 23.02 -9.32
N GLY A 97 -9.12 22.36 -9.55
CA GLY A 97 -9.02 20.91 -9.67
C GLY A 97 -8.96 20.32 -8.28
N GLY A 98 -9.85 19.36 -7.95
CA GLY A 98 -9.82 18.61 -6.71
C GLY A 98 -8.44 17.95 -6.54
N HIS A 99 -7.56 18.61 -5.81
CA HIS A 99 -6.26 18.09 -5.43
C HIS A 99 -6.50 16.90 -4.52
N THR A 100 -6.32 15.69 -5.05
CA THR A 100 -5.93 14.56 -4.22
C THR A 100 -4.61 14.98 -3.59
N HIS A 101 -4.65 15.48 -2.35
CA HIS A 101 -3.45 15.88 -1.63
C HIS A 101 -2.53 14.67 -1.55
N GLU A 102 -1.47 14.66 -2.36
CA GLU A 102 -0.38 13.73 -2.19
C GLU A 102 0.17 13.90 -0.78
N ARG A 103 0.22 12.79 -0.03
CA ARG A 103 0.74 12.84 1.34
C ARG A 103 2.22 13.16 1.29
N THR A 104 2.62 14.20 2.02
CA THR A 104 4.02 14.54 2.20
C THR A 104 4.71 13.53 3.11
N PHE A 105 6.03 13.52 3.12
CA PHE A 105 6.80 12.69 4.08
C PHE A 105 6.44 13.02 5.54
N ALA A 106 6.17 14.29 5.86
CA ALA A 106 5.76 14.71 7.20
C ALA A 106 4.41 14.09 7.59
N ASP A 107 3.45 14.02 6.66
CA ASP A 107 2.14 13.39 6.87
C ASP A 107 2.29 11.89 7.12
N ILE A 108 3.12 11.20 6.32
CA ILE A 108 3.40 9.77 6.48
C ILE A 108 4.05 9.50 7.84
N ARG A 109 5.05 10.30 8.23
CA ARG A 109 5.71 10.18 9.53
C ARG A 109 4.74 10.37 10.69
N SER A 110 3.90 11.41 10.63
CA SER A 110 2.88 11.68 11.64
C SER A 110 1.88 10.52 11.75
N LEU A 111 1.43 9.98 10.62
CA LEU A 111 0.52 8.85 10.56
C LEU A 111 1.12 7.60 11.23
N ILE A 112 2.40 7.31 11.00
CA ILE A 112 3.09 6.18 11.65
C ILE A 112 3.17 6.43 13.16
N GLN A 113 3.54 7.63 13.59
CA GLN A 113 3.71 7.95 15.02
C GLN A 113 2.42 7.84 15.83
N VAL A 114 1.27 8.26 15.27
CA VAL A 114 -0.03 8.20 15.96
C VAL A 114 -0.73 6.84 15.79
N SER A 115 -0.18 5.95 14.97
CA SER A 115 -0.76 4.64 14.72
C SER A 115 -0.67 3.70 15.93
N ALA A 116 -1.39 2.59 15.89
CA ALA A 116 -1.30 1.53 16.88
C ALA A 116 -0.20 0.48 16.57
N LEU A 117 0.78 0.85 15.73
CA LEU A 117 1.96 0.03 15.50
C LEU A 117 2.81 -0.08 16.75
N SER A 118 3.65 -1.13 16.85
CA SER A 118 4.56 -1.29 17.98
C SER A 118 5.62 -0.19 17.99
N GLU A 119 6.11 0.16 19.17
CA GLU A 119 7.17 1.18 19.34
C GLU A 119 8.47 0.81 18.60
N TRP A 120 8.69 -0.47 18.36
CA TRP A 120 9.84 -0.94 17.60
C TRP A 120 9.76 -0.58 16.10
N VAL A 121 8.53 -0.44 15.57
CA VAL A 121 8.27 -0.08 14.15
C VAL A 121 8.24 1.43 13.95
N LYS A 122 7.87 2.21 14.98
CA LYS A 122 7.83 3.67 14.94
C LYS A 122 9.20 4.29 15.02
#